data_bde2d49e7efa258ffe480feca0fe8d30
#
_entry.id   bde2d49e7efa258ffe480feca0fe8d30
#
_cell.length_a   1.000
_cell.length_b   1.000
_cell.length_c   1.000
_cell.angle_alpha   90.00
_cell.angle_beta   90.00
_cell.angle_gamma   90.00
#
_symmetry.space_group_name_H-M   'P 1'
#
loop_
_entity.id
_entity.type
_entity.pdbx_description
1 polymer ?
#
loop_
_entity_poly.entity_id
_entity_poly.type
_entity_poly.pdbx_seq_one_letter_code
_entity_poly.pdbx_strand_id
1 'polypeptide(L)'
;MGGGFELPRKGSLENPVRVAVMISGGGSGLATLLRYQATARTHQTVLVLSDKTDTGGLHHGIDAGVPSLGIPLPDVVEAKHRRVAHERLVNAALEEHDIELVVLSGYMRILTPWFVSRWKGRLVNIHPSLLPDFPGAHAHRDVLAAGVDVTGCTVHLVDEGVDTGPILAQREVAVQEGDDEEALQERVKQVEHVLYPETLDRLCSGKISL
;
A
#
# COMPACT_ATOMS: atom_id res chain seq x y z
N MET A 1 11.87 20.52 16.13
CA MET A 1 11.55 19.24 16.79
C MET A 1 10.81 18.43 15.74
N GLY A 2 11.51 17.49 15.12
CA GLY A 2 10.94 16.62 14.08
C GLY A 2 9.90 15.72 14.71
N GLY A 3 8.64 15.86 14.32
CA GLY A 3 7.61 14.89 14.63
C GLY A 3 7.94 13.62 13.87
N GLY A 4 8.58 12.66 14.53
CA GLY A 4 8.87 11.36 13.97
C GLY A 4 7.59 10.69 13.48
N PHE A 5 7.70 9.93 12.40
CA PHE A 5 6.63 9.07 11.96
C PHE A 5 6.64 7.82 12.86
N GLU A 6 5.70 7.74 13.80
CA GLU A 6 5.60 6.61 14.70
C GLU A 6 4.21 6.00 14.66
N LEU A 7 4.15 4.67 14.66
CA LEU A 7 2.91 3.94 14.90
C LEU A 7 2.42 4.22 16.33
N PRO A 8 1.11 4.12 16.61
CA PRO A 8 0.56 4.32 17.94
C PRO A 8 1.18 3.41 18.99
N ARG A 9 1.63 2.23 18.57
CA ARG A 9 2.30 1.23 19.41
C ARG A 9 3.14 0.28 18.56
N LYS A 10 4.00 -0.51 19.20
CA LYS A 10 4.65 -1.66 18.58
C LYS A 10 3.75 -2.89 18.65
N GLY A 11 3.72 -3.66 17.55
CA GLY A 11 3.04 -4.93 17.50
C GLY A 11 3.91 -6.07 18.07
N SER A 12 3.26 -7.11 18.57
CA SER A 12 3.86 -8.39 18.93
C SER A 12 3.12 -9.54 18.27
N LEU A 13 3.59 -10.77 18.46
CA LEU A 13 2.92 -11.96 17.93
C LEU A 13 1.55 -12.21 18.60
N GLU A 14 1.41 -11.82 19.89
CA GLU A 14 0.17 -11.96 20.67
C GLU A 14 -0.77 -10.75 20.51
N ASN A 15 -0.21 -9.59 20.14
CA ASN A 15 -0.96 -8.35 19.96
C ASN A 15 -0.48 -7.62 18.69
N PRO A 16 -0.79 -8.16 17.51
CA PRO A 16 -0.35 -7.58 16.23
C PRO A 16 -0.99 -6.20 15.98
N VAL A 17 -0.28 -5.35 15.22
CA VAL A 17 -0.83 -4.09 14.70
C VAL A 17 -2.00 -4.40 13.75
N ARG A 18 -3.13 -3.72 13.93
CA ARG A 18 -4.33 -3.87 13.11
C ARG A 18 -4.19 -3.11 11.80
N VAL A 19 -4.16 -3.85 10.71
CA VAL A 19 -3.90 -3.32 9.37
C VAL A 19 -5.17 -3.32 8.52
N ALA A 20 -5.43 -2.22 7.81
CA ALA A 20 -6.33 -2.22 6.66
C ALA A 20 -5.50 -2.22 5.37
N VAL A 21 -5.92 -3.01 4.38
CA VAL A 21 -5.31 -3.01 3.05
C VAL A 21 -6.29 -2.40 2.05
N MET A 22 -5.84 -1.35 1.36
CA MET A 22 -6.61 -0.66 0.31
C MET A 22 -6.12 -1.08 -1.07
N ILE A 23 -7.07 -1.44 -1.95
CA ILE A 23 -6.83 -1.97 -3.29
C ILE A 23 -7.75 -1.32 -4.32
N SER A 24 -7.42 -1.41 -5.62
CA SER A 24 -8.30 -1.01 -6.72
C SER A 24 -8.53 -2.11 -7.77
N GLY A 25 -7.92 -3.29 -7.63
CA GLY A 25 -7.94 -4.33 -8.64
C GLY A 25 -7.81 -5.76 -8.11
N GLY A 26 -7.05 -6.59 -8.80
CA GLY A 26 -6.91 -8.03 -8.54
C GLY A 26 -6.29 -8.40 -7.19
N GLY A 27 -5.55 -7.49 -6.52
CA GLY A 27 -5.08 -7.69 -5.16
C GLY A 27 -4.00 -8.76 -4.97
N SER A 28 -3.10 -8.97 -5.95
CA SER A 28 -2.03 -9.99 -5.82
C SER A 28 -1.10 -9.72 -4.63
N GLY A 29 -0.78 -8.47 -4.35
CA GLY A 29 -0.03 -8.06 -3.17
C GLY A 29 -0.77 -8.35 -1.87
N LEU A 30 -2.09 -8.08 -1.82
CA LEU A 30 -2.95 -8.46 -0.69
C LEU A 30 -2.97 -9.97 -0.49
N ALA A 31 -3.17 -10.76 -1.55
CA ALA A 31 -3.17 -12.22 -1.46
C ALA A 31 -1.86 -12.76 -0.88
N THR A 32 -0.73 -12.16 -1.26
CA THR A 32 0.58 -12.51 -0.72
C THR A 32 0.73 -12.11 0.75
N LEU A 33 0.26 -10.92 1.12
CA LEU A 33 0.28 -10.46 2.51
C LEU A 33 -0.57 -11.36 3.41
N LEU A 34 -1.77 -11.75 2.98
CA LEU A 34 -2.64 -12.67 3.71
C LEU A 34 -1.98 -14.05 3.90
N ARG A 35 -1.33 -14.59 2.88
CA ARG A 35 -0.54 -15.84 3.00
C ARG A 35 0.63 -15.70 3.98
N TYR A 36 1.34 -14.59 3.95
CA TYR A 36 2.42 -14.28 4.88
C TYR A 36 1.92 -14.23 6.33
N GLN A 37 0.71 -13.73 6.55
CA GLN A 37 0.04 -13.62 7.84
C GLN A 37 -0.67 -14.91 8.29
N ALA A 38 -0.64 -15.99 7.51
CA ALA A 38 -1.15 -17.31 7.93
C ALA A 38 -0.42 -17.87 9.16
N THR A 39 0.77 -17.36 9.47
CA THR A 39 1.47 -17.59 10.74
C THR A 39 1.53 -16.27 11.54
N ALA A 40 1.65 -16.37 12.86
CA ALA A 40 1.69 -15.20 13.73
C ALA A 40 2.75 -14.17 13.31
N ARG A 41 2.36 -12.92 13.17
CA ARG A 41 3.20 -11.78 12.76
C ARG A 41 2.97 -10.60 13.71
N THR A 42 3.81 -9.58 13.59
CA THR A 42 3.66 -8.33 14.35
C THR A 42 2.55 -7.42 13.82
N HIS A 43 1.93 -7.80 12.72
CA HIS A 43 0.79 -7.12 12.11
C HIS A 43 -0.21 -8.14 11.55
N GLN A 44 -1.49 -7.74 11.49
CA GLN A 44 -2.57 -8.57 10.96
C GLN A 44 -3.54 -7.73 10.12
N THR A 45 -3.87 -8.18 8.93
CA THR A 45 -4.93 -7.59 8.11
C THR A 45 -6.29 -7.93 8.74
N VAL A 46 -7.02 -6.91 9.14
CA VAL A 46 -8.34 -7.03 9.77
C VAL A 46 -9.44 -6.36 8.96
N LEU A 47 -9.08 -5.66 7.88
CA LEU A 47 -10.00 -5.03 6.95
C LEU A 47 -9.37 -4.95 5.55
N VAL A 48 -10.17 -5.22 4.53
CA VAL A 48 -9.82 -4.96 3.12
C VAL A 48 -10.80 -3.93 2.56
N LEU A 49 -10.29 -2.91 1.91
CA LEU A 49 -11.08 -1.85 1.29
C LEU A 49 -10.76 -1.76 -0.20
N SER A 50 -11.79 -1.60 -1.02
CA SER A 50 -11.64 -1.26 -2.44
C SER A 50 -12.44 -0.01 -2.78
N ASP A 51 -11.92 0.81 -3.72
CA ASP A 51 -12.65 1.91 -4.33
C ASP A 51 -13.69 1.48 -5.38
N LYS A 52 -13.90 0.17 -5.51
CA LYS A 52 -14.89 -0.46 -6.41
C LYS A 52 -15.76 -1.41 -5.60
N THR A 53 -17.00 -1.57 -6.01
CA THR A 53 -17.98 -2.43 -5.33
C THR A 53 -17.64 -3.92 -5.41
N ASP A 54 -16.95 -4.33 -6.48
CA ASP A 54 -16.54 -5.71 -6.71
C ASP A 54 -15.18 -5.74 -7.42
N THR A 55 -14.21 -6.46 -6.85
CA THR A 55 -12.88 -6.69 -7.42
C THR A 55 -12.33 -8.03 -6.94
N GLY A 56 -11.45 -8.64 -7.73
CA GLY A 56 -10.76 -9.88 -7.34
C GLY A 56 -10.04 -9.77 -5.98
N GLY A 57 -9.52 -8.61 -5.65
CA GLY A 57 -8.86 -8.38 -4.38
C GLY A 57 -9.79 -8.46 -3.16
N LEU A 58 -11.07 -8.05 -3.28
CA LEU A 58 -12.06 -8.23 -2.19
C LEU A 58 -12.31 -9.72 -1.91
N HIS A 59 -12.34 -10.56 -2.95
CA HIS A 59 -12.51 -12.00 -2.80
C HIS A 59 -11.37 -12.62 -2.00
N HIS A 60 -10.11 -12.18 -2.18
CA HIS A 60 -9.00 -12.66 -1.35
C HIS A 60 -9.21 -12.39 0.15
N GLY A 61 -9.77 -11.23 0.50
CA GLY A 61 -10.10 -10.93 1.90
C GLY A 61 -11.24 -11.82 2.41
N ILE A 62 -12.32 -11.96 1.65
CA ILE A 62 -13.47 -12.81 1.98
C ILE A 62 -13.03 -14.26 2.19
N ASP A 63 -12.24 -14.83 1.28
CA ASP A 63 -11.74 -16.20 1.36
C ASP A 63 -10.82 -16.41 2.58
N ALA A 64 -10.14 -15.36 3.02
CA ALA A 64 -9.32 -15.37 4.24
C ALA A 64 -10.13 -15.08 5.52
N GLY A 65 -11.45 -14.89 5.44
CA GLY A 65 -12.30 -14.55 6.58
C GLY A 65 -12.11 -13.12 7.10
N VAL A 66 -11.57 -12.22 6.29
CA VAL A 66 -11.33 -10.80 6.64
C VAL A 66 -12.49 -9.95 6.10
N PRO A 67 -13.10 -9.07 6.93
CA PRO A 67 -14.06 -8.07 6.45
C PRO A 67 -13.54 -7.34 5.22
N SER A 68 -14.34 -7.32 4.14
CA SER A 68 -13.93 -6.79 2.84
C SER A 68 -15.04 -5.91 2.28
N LEU A 69 -14.77 -4.62 2.08
CA LEU A 69 -15.76 -3.62 1.73
C LEU A 69 -15.40 -2.92 0.41
N GLY A 70 -16.32 -2.90 -0.52
CA GLY A 70 -16.26 -2.06 -1.72
C GLY A 70 -16.94 -0.71 -1.44
N ILE A 71 -16.15 0.36 -1.43
CA ILE A 71 -16.65 1.73 -1.20
C ILE A 71 -16.37 2.56 -2.46
N PRO A 72 -17.30 2.61 -3.43
CA PRO A 72 -17.11 3.40 -4.64
C PRO A 72 -17.23 4.91 -4.35
N LEU A 73 -16.76 5.73 -5.29
CA LEU A 73 -16.99 7.18 -5.21
C LEU A 73 -18.48 7.49 -5.23
N PRO A 74 -18.95 8.34 -4.32
CA PRO A 74 -20.38 8.71 -4.29
C PRO A 74 -20.76 9.57 -5.51
N ASP A 75 -21.81 9.19 -6.22
CA ASP A 75 -22.28 9.89 -7.44
C ASP A 75 -23.07 11.18 -7.15
N VAL A 76 -23.58 11.31 -5.92
CA VAL A 76 -24.47 12.43 -5.53
C VAL A 76 -23.76 13.71 -5.13
N VAL A 77 -22.41 13.71 -5.11
CA VAL A 77 -21.60 14.85 -4.68
C VAL A 77 -20.97 15.53 -5.89
N GLU A 78 -20.90 16.88 -5.87
CA GLU A 78 -20.18 17.65 -6.89
C GLU A 78 -18.77 17.08 -7.10
N ALA A 79 -18.32 16.99 -8.35
CA ALA A 79 -17.06 16.33 -8.74
C ALA A 79 -15.84 16.78 -7.91
N LYS A 80 -15.76 18.09 -7.58
CA LYS A 80 -14.66 18.65 -6.77
C LYS A 80 -14.63 18.15 -5.33
N HIS A 81 -15.77 17.72 -4.76
CA HIS A 81 -15.91 17.25 -3.40
C HIS A 81 -15.96 15.71 -3.29
N ARG A 82 -16.15 15.04 -4.43
CA ARG A 82 -16.38 13.59 -4.50
C ARG A 82 -15.27 12.78 -3.85
N ARG A 83 -14.02 13.20 -4.04
CA ARG A 83 -12.85 12.53 -3.48
C ARG A 83 -12.83 12.58 -1.94
N VAL A 84 -13.01 13.77 -1.36
CA VAL A 84 -13.07 13.94 0.11
C VAL A 84 -14.28 13.21 0.69
N ALA A 85 -15.44 13.24 0.02
CA ALA A 85 -16.62 12.50 0.47
C ALA A 85 -16.37 10.99 0.50
N HIS A 86 -15.71 10.44 -0.53
CA HIS A 86 -15.29 9.05 -0.56
C HIS A 86 -14.33 8.73 0.59
N GLU A 87 -13.28 9.52 0.78
CA GLU A 87 -12.29 9.32 1.83
C GLU A 87 -12.89 9.41 3.24
N ARG A 88 -13.97 10.18 3.43
CA ARG A 88 -14.70 10.18 4.71
C ARG A 88 -15.39 8.85 4.98
N LEU A 89 -15.96 8.21 3.95
CA LEU A 89 -16.55 6.87 4.08
C LEU A 89 -15.47 5.83 4.37
N VAL A 90 -14.36 5.88 3.64
CA VAL A 90 -13.19 5.02 3.90
C VAL A 90 -12.69 5.22 5.33
N ASN A 91 -12.52 6.48 5.77
CA ASN A 91 -12.04 6.77 7.12
C ASN A 91 -13.00 6.26 8.21
N ALA A 92 -14.31 6.38 8.02
CA ALA A 92 -15.29 5.84 8.96
C ALA A 92 -15.15 4.32 9.11
N ALA A 93 -14.96 3.58 8.00
CA ALA A 93 -14.71 2.15 8.04
C ALA A 93 -13.39 1.80 8.73
N LEU A 94 -12.33 2.60 8.53
CA LEU A 94 -11.05 2.41 9.21
C LEU A 94 -11.18 2.61 10.74
N GLU A 95 -11.91 3.63 11.16
CA GLU A 95 -12.15 3.91 12.59
C GLU A 95 -13.04 2.84 13.23
N GLU A 96 -14.10 2.40 12.56
CA GLU A 96 -15.00 1.34 13.03
C GLU A 96 -14.27 0.01 13.30
N HIS A 97 -13.20 -0.26 12.55
CA HIS A 97 -12.39 -1.47 12.68
C HIS A 97 -11.12 -1.27 13.51
N ASP A 98 -10.98 -0.16 14.24
CA ASP A 98 -9.81 0.17 15.06
C ASP A 98 -8.47 0.00 14.30
N ILE A 99 -8.40 0.52 13.07
CA ILE A 99 -7.21 0.40 12.24
C ILE A 99 -6.08 1.27 12.77
N GLU A 100 -4.90 0.68 12.87
CA GLU A 100 -3.69 1.34 13.35
C GLU A 100 -2.73 1.71 12.22
N LEU A 101 -2.74 0.94 11.11
CA LEU A 101 -1.90 1.14 9.93
C LEU A 101 -2.71 0.89 8.66
N VAL A 102 -2.60 1.78 7.69
CA VAL A 102 -3.19 1.63 6.35
C VAL A 102 -2.11 1.27 5.36
N VAL A 103 -2.33 0.21 4.61
CA VAL A 103 -1.43 -0.33 3.58
C VAL A 103 -2.07 -0.18 2.21
N LEU A 104 -1.42 0.55 1.31
CA LEU A 104 -1.84 0.67 -0.08
C LEU A 104 -1.19 -0.46 -0.90
N SER A 105 -1.99 -1.29 -1.55
CA SER A 105 -1.52 -2.39 -2.40
C SER A 105 -2.20 -2.33 -3.77
N GLY A 106 -1.66 -1.52 -4.66
CA GLY A 106 -2.29 -1.23 -5.95
C GLY A 106 -3.57 -0.40 -5.82
N TYR A 107 -3.60 0.54 -4.90
CA TYR A 107 -4.69 1.51 -4.77
C TYR A 107 -4.46 2.68 -5.72
N MET A 108 -5.34 2.81 -6.75
CA MET A 108 -5.13 3.67 -7.91
C MET A 108 -5.76 5.06 -7.77
N ARG A 109 -5.88 5.58 -6.54
CA ARG A 109 -6.39 6.94 -6.30
C ARG A 109 -5.37 7.79 -5.58
N ILE A 110 -5.21 9.02 -6.06
CA ILE A 110 -4.46 10.05 -5.34
C ILE A 110 -5.29 10.45 -4.12
N LEU A 111 -4.71 10.29 -2.94
CA LEU A 111 -5.32 10.67 -1.67
C LEU A 111 -5.25 12.19 -1.46
N THR A 112 -6.28 12.73 -0.81
CA THR A 112 -6.29 14.17 -0.50
C THR A 112 -5.43 14.50 0.72
N PRO A 113 -4.95 15.75 0.87
CA PRO A 113 -4.23 16.18 2.06
C PRO A 113 -5.02 15.93 3.36
N TRP A 114 -6.37 15.99 3.29
CA TRP A 114 -7.24 15.69 4.43
C TRP A 114 -7.05 14.24 4.94
N PHE A 115 -7.00 13.28 4.03
CA PHE A 115 -6.82 11.87 4.40
C PHE A 115 -5.38 11.59 4.82
N VAL A 116 -4.41 12.09 4.06
CA VAL A 116 -2.98 11.90 4.35
C VAL A 116 -2.61 12.48 5.72
N SER A 117 -3.06 13.70 6.05
CA SER A 117 -2.77 14.32 7.34
C SER A 117 -3.36 13.52 8.52
N ARG A 118 -4.53 12.92 8.35
CA ARG A 118 -5.20 12.11 9.38
C ARG A 118 -4.47 10.78 9.65
N TRP A 119 -3.86 10.22 8.62
CA TRP A 119 -3.11 8.97 8.68
C TRP A 119 -1.59 9.18 8.60
N LYS A 120 -1.12 10.39 8.89
CA LYS A 120 0.31 10.73 8.85
C LYS A 120 1.13 9.76 9.70
N GLY A 121 2.18 9.17 9.08
CA GLY A 121 3.03 8.15 9.69
C GLY A 121 2.43 6.75 9.80
N ARG A 122 1.17 6.58 9.38
CA ARG A 122 0.42 5.32 9.44
C ARG A 122 -0.19 4.93 8.09
N LEU A 123 0.39 5.43 7.01
CA LEU A 123 -0.04 5.16 5.64
C LEU A 123 1.18 4.74 4.84
N VAL A 124 1.20 3.50 4.37
CA VAL A 124 2.34 2.89 3.67
C VAL A 124 1.94 2.50 2.26
N ASN A 125 2.82 2.75 1.31
CA ASN A 125 2.66 2.33 -0.09
C ASN A 125 3.86 1.53 -0.54
N ILE A 126 3.67 0.68 -1.56
CA ILE A 126 4.76 0.10 -2.35
C ILE A 126 4.68 0.65 -3.77
N HIS A 127 5.79 1.15 -4.27
CA HIS A 127 5.94 1.74 -5.59
C HIS A 127 6.92 0.93 -6.44
N PRO A 128 6.60 0.63 -7.72
CA PRO A 128 7.37 -0.30 -8.54
C PRO A 128 8.57 0.38 -9.25
N SER A 129 9.32 1.21 -8.55
CA SER A 129 10.62 1.73 -8.97
C SER A 129 11.54 1.99 -7.77
N LEU A 130 12.80 2.32 -8.02
CA LEU A 130 13.73 2.82 -7.00
C LEU A 130 13.55 4.33 -6.84
N LEU A 131 12.63 4.75 -5.97
CA LEU A 131 12.42 6.17 -5.69
C LEU A 131 13.71 6.84 -5.20
N PRO A 132 13.95 8.11 -5.58
CA PRO A 132 13.03 9.07 -6.21
C PRO A 132 12.87 8.92 -7.73
N ASP A 133 13.47 7.93 -8.36
CA ASP A 133 13.39 7.75 -9.80
C ASP A 133 12.04 7.12 -10.22
N PHE A 134 11.48 7.60 -11.33
CA PHE A 134 10.25 7.10 -11.94
C PHE A 134 9.03 7.08 -11.01
N PRO A 135 8.65 8.22 -10.36
CA PRO A 135 7.44 8.31 -9.55
C PRO A 135 6.17 8.26 -10.41
N GLY A 136 5.02 7.97 -9.80
CA GLY A 136 3.71 8.04 -10.45
C GLY A 136 3.26 6.74 -11.13
N ALA A 137 2.20 6.83 -11.93
CA ALA A 137 1.41 5.66 -12.35
C ALA A 137 2.04 4.79 -13.45
N HIS A 138 3.13 5.23 -14.09
CA HIS A 138 3.68 4.57 -15.28
C HIS A 138 5.15 4.17 -15.13
N ALA A 139 5.56 3.81 -13.92
CA ALA A 139 6.96 3.54 -13.58
C ALA A 139 7.64 2.53 -14.51
N HIS A 140 7.02 1.40 -14.83
CA HIS A 140 7.62 0.38 -15.71
C HIS A 140 7.86 0.90 -17.12
N ARG A 141 6.87 1.59 -17.70
CA ARG A 141 7.02 2.22 -19.03
C ARG A 141 8.15 3.26 -19.04
N ASP A 142 8.21 4.08 -18.00
CA ASP A 142 9.17 5.18 -17.92
C ASP A 142 10.60 4.63 -17.69
N VAL A 143 10.74 3.55 -16.92
CA VAL A 143 12.00 2.78 -16.76
C VAL A 143 12.49 2.24 -18.10
N LEU A 144 11.61 1.56 -18.86
CA LEU A 144 11.97 1.00 -20.18
C LEU A 144 12.34 2.11 -21.17
N ALA A 145 11.59 3.21 -21.17
CA ALA A 145 11.86 4.36 -22.03
C ALA A 145 13.21 5.05 -21.70
N ALA A 146 13.63 5.01 -20.43
CA ALA A 146 14.91 5.56 -20.01
C ALA A 146 16.11 4.66 -20.34
N GLY A 147 15.89 3.38 -20.66
CA GLY A 147 16.95 2.44 -21.04
C GLY A 147 17.93 2.16 -19.90
N VAL A 148 17.48 2.17 -18.66
CA VAL A 148 18.32 1.84 -17.50
C VAL A 148 18.44 0.32 -17.32
N ASP A 149 19.58 -0.14 -16.80
CA ASP A 149 19.83 -1.57 -16.56
C ASP A 149 19.23 -2.10 -15.26
N VAL A 150 18.86 -1.18 -14.35
CA VAL A 150 18.36 -1.54 -13.01
C VAL A 150 17.17 -0.65 -12.65
N THR A 151 16.15 -1.27 -12.10
CA THR A 151 15.01 -0.64 -11.42
C THR A 151 14.76 -1.36 -10.10
N GLY A 152 13.56 -1.36 -9.57
CA GLY A 152 13.23 -2.07 -8.35
C GLY A 152 11.85 -1.73 -7.81
N CYS A 153 11.72 -1.86 -6.50
CA CYS A 153 10.54 -1.41 -5.79
C CYS A 153 10.92 -0.72 -4.48
N THR A 154 10.05 0.19 -4.06
CA THR A 154 10.23 1.01 -2.86
C THR A 154 9.00 0.91 -1.97
N VAL A 155 9.20 0.55 -0.70
CA VAL A 155 8.19 0.72 0.35
C VAL A 155 8.46 2.05 1.04
N HIS A 156 7.44 2.90 1.12
CA HIS A 156 7.56 4.24 1.69
C HIS A 156 6.32 4.65 2.47
N LEU A 157 6.45 5.61 3.38
CA LEU A 157 5.32 6.30 3.95
C LEU A 157 4.73 7.26 2.92
N VAL A 158 3.41 7.41 2.96
CA VAL A 158 2.72 8.35 2.07
C VAL A 158 2.66 9.72 2.75
N ASP A 159 3.03 10.74 1.99
CA ASP A 159 2.89 12.16 2.32
C ASP A 159 1.93 12.86 1.34
N GLU A 160 1.89 14.19 1.35
CA GLU A 160 1.00 14.97 0.47
C GLU A 160 1.50 15.06 -0.99
N GLY A 161 2.75 14.63 -1.25
CA GLY A 161 3.32 14.55 -2.59
C GLY A 161 2.96 13.23 -3.29
N VAL A 162 3.47 13.06 -4.52
CA VAL A 162 3.35 11.80 -5.26
C VAL A 162 4.66 11.04 -5.09
N ASP A 163 4.61 9.94 -4.33
CA ASP A 163 5.73 9.03 -4.05
C ASP A 163 6.97 9.74 -3.44
N THR A 164 6.75 10.81 -2.66
CA THR A 164 7.81 11.65 -2.06
C THR A 164 8.08 11.38 -0.58
N GLY A 165 7.27 10.54 0.04
CA GLY A 165 7.36 10.27 1.47
C GLY A 165 8.60 9.45 1.86
N PRO A 166 8.92 9.38 3.17
CA PRO A 166 10.10 8.70 3.70
C PRO A 166 10.16 7.23 3.26
N ILE A 167 11.33 6.83 2.75
CA ILE A 167 11.60 5.47 2.29
C ILE A 167 11.84 4.56 3.50
N LEU A 168 11.14 3.43 3.54
CA LEU A 168 11.27 2.39 4.56
C LEU A 168 12.21 1.27 4.12
N ALA A 169 12.11 0.86 2.85
CA ALA A 169 12.96 -0.17 2.25
C ALA A 169 12.90 -0.09 0.72
N GLN A 170 13.98 -0.55 0.09
CA GLN A 170 14.06 -0.70 -1.37
C GLN A 170 14.72 -2.03 -1.72
N ARG A 171 14.41 -2.53 -2.92
CA ARG A 171 15.09 -3.70 -3.49
C ARG A 171 15.23 -3.54 -4.99
N GLU A 172 16.44 -3.78 -5.49
CA GLU A 172 16.77 -3.69 -6.90
C GLU A 172 16.23 -4.88 -7.71
N VAL A 173 15.93 -4.60 -8.97
CA VAL A 173 15.50 -5.56 -9.99
C VAL A 173 16.21 -5.23 -11.30
N ALA A 174 16.88 -6.21 -11.90
CA ALA A 174 17.52 -6.02 -13.20
C ALA A 174 16.47 -5.84 -14.32
N VAL A 175 16.69 -4.87 -15.19
CA VAL A 175 16.00 -4.75 -16.48
C VAL A 175 16.75 -5.61 -17.47
N GLN A 176 16.06 -6.50 -18.19
CA GLN A 176 16.67 -7.43 -19.12
C GLN A 176 16.50 -6.93 -20.56
N GLU A 177 17.45 -7.24 -21.41
CA GLU A 177 17.34 -6.95 -22.84
C GLU A 177 16.10 -7.63 -23.41
N GLY A 178 15.27 -6.86 -24.12
CA GLY A 178 14.02 -7.35 -24.70
C GLY A 178 12.82 -7.37 -23.75
N ASP A 179 12.95 -6.86 -22.51
CA ASP A 179 11.80 -6.68 -21.62
C ASP A 179 10.75 -5.77 -22.27
N ASP A 180 9.52 -6.21 -22.24
CA ASP A 180 8.34 -5.36 -22.38
C ASP A 180 7.81 -4.95 -20.99
N GLU A 181 6.78 -4.11 -20.97
CA GLU A 181 6.20 -3.60 -19.72
C GLU A 181 5.64 -4.73 -18.84
N GLU A 182 5.04 -5.76 -19.43
CA GLU A 182 4.45 -6.89 -18.71
C GLU A 182 5.53 -7.77 -18.07
N ALA A 183 6.61 -8.08 -18.81
CA ALA A 183 7.73 -8.88 -18.31
C ALA A 183 8.44 -8.19 -17.14
N LEU A 184 8.72 -6.88 -17.27
CA LEU A 184 9.31 -6.10 -16.19
C LEU A 184 8.40 -6.00 -14.99
N GLN A 185 7.11 -5.71 -15.19
CA GLN A 185 6.11 -5.63 -14.13
C GLN A 185 6.03 -6.95 -13.33
N GLU A 186 5.98 -8.10 -14.01
CA GLU A 186 5.88 -9.38 -13.31
C GLU A 186 7.14 -9.67 -12.49
N ARG A 187 8.34 -9.31 -13.00
CA ARG A 187 9.60 -9.46 -12.27
C ARG A 187 9.67 -8.55 -11.03
N VAL A 188 9.29 -7.29 -11.15
CA VAL A 188 9.23 -6.34 -10.03
C VAL A 188 8.23 -6.83 -8.98
N LYS A 189 7.05 -7.27 -9.39
CA LYS A 189 5.98 -7.78 -8.53
C LYS A 189 6.42 -8.98 -7.68
N GLN A 190 7.24 -9.89 -8.22
CA GLN A 190 7.80 -11.00 -7.43
C GLN A 190 8.66 -10.47 -6.27
N VAL A 191 9.41 -9.42 -6.50
CA VAL A 191 10.24 -8.78 -5.46
C VAL A 191 9.39 -7.99 -4.46
N GLU A 192 8.36 -7.28 -4.93
CA GLU A 192 7.38 -6.60 -4.07
C GLU A 192 6.70 -7.57 -3.08
N HIS A 193 6.33 -8.75 -3.57
CA HIS A 193 5.66 -9.78 -2.77
C HIS A 193 6.52 -10.31 -1.60
N VAL A 194 7.83 -10.11 -1.66
CA VAL A 194 8.74 -10.44 -0.56
C VAL A 194 9.02 -9.19 0.29
N LEU A 195 9.40 -8.09 -0.36
CA LEU A 195 9.83 -6.87 0.33
C LEU A 195 8.72 -6.25 1.19
N TYR A 196 7.48 -6.22 0.68
CA TYR A 196 6.39 -5.52 1.37
C TYR A 196 6.03 -6.15 2.72
N PRO A 197 5.70 -7.47 2.81
CA PRO A 197 5.42 -8.11 4.08
C PRO A 197 6.57 -8.03 5.09
N GLU A 198 7.82 -8.23 4.64
CA GLU A 198 9.00 -8.13 5.49
C GLU A 198 9.18 -6.72 6.07
N THR A 199 8.93 -5.70 5.23
CA THR A 199 9.04 -4.30 5.66
C THR A 199 7.95 -3.95 6.67
N LEU A 200 6.72 -4.43 6.47
CA LEU A 200 5.62 -4.24 7.43
C LEU A 200 5.92 -4.90 8.79
N ASP A 201 6.47 -6.11 8.80
CA ASP A 201 6.90 -6.75 10.06
C ASP A 201 7.98 -5.93 10.80
N ARG A 202 8.97 -5.40 10.07
CA ARG A 202 10.02 -4.55 10.65
C ARG A 202 9.46 -3.22 11.17
N LEU A 203 8.56 -2.60 10.41
CA LEU A 203 7.90 -1.36 10.82
C LEU A 203 7.06 -1.59 12.07
N CYS A 204 6.19 -2.60 12.06
CA CYS A 204 5.27 -2.88 13.16
C CYS A 204 6.00 -3.36 14.42
N SER A 205 7.13 -4.06 14.30
CA SER A 205 7.96 -4.44 15.44
C SER A 205 8.85 -3.30 15.98
N GLY A 206 8.83 -2.12 15.34
CA GLY A 206 9.69 -0.98 15.71
C GLY A 206 11.17 -1.18 15.39
N LYS A 207 11.49 -2.02 14.38
CA LYS A 207 12.86 -2.24 13.88
C LYS A 207 13.24 -1.28 12.75
N ILE A 208 12.31 -0.44 12.30
CA ILE A 208 12.58 0.68 11.40
C ILE A 208 12.40 1.95 12.23
N SER A 209 13.44 2.78 12.28
CA SER A 209 13.40 4.17 12.78
C SER A 209 13.52 5.12 11.60
N LEU A 210 12.74 6.18 11.59
CA LEU A 210 12.70 7.24 10.57
C LEU A 210 13.33 8.51 11.10
#